data_2ff082f7cf8fc5375135fb4c24b78b9b
#
_entry.id   2ff082f7cf8fc5375135fb4c24b78b9b
#
_cell.length_a   1.000
_cell.length_b   1.000
_cell.length_c   1.000
_cell.angle_alpha   90.00
_cell.angle_beta   90.00
_cell.angle_gamma   90.00
#
_symmetry.space_group_name_H-M   'P 1'
#
loop_
_entity.id
_entity.type
_entity.pdbx_description
1 polymer ?
#
loop_
_entity_poly.entity_id
_entity_poly.type
_entity_poly.pdbx_seq_one_letter_code
_entity_poly.pdbx_strand_id
1 'polypeptide(L)'
;MTAILAEPGVSRWWGEFDLERVRAELIVGDPEELPFVIENDGEVIGYVQAVEESEPDFRSAGIDLFLRTEAQGRGLGPDAILAVAAYLIDERGHHRLTIDPATDNVRAVAAYAKLGFRPVGIMRRYQRMTDGHWADALLMDLLGEELVR
;
A
#
# COMPACT_ATOMS: atom_id res chain seq x y z
N MET A 1 0.65 -7.72 14.26
CA MET A 1 -0.14 -6.81 13.42
C MET A 1 -0.78 -5.67 14.24
N THR A 2 -1.69 -5.94 15.15
CA THR A 2 -2.39 -4.93 15.98
C THR A 2 -1.43 -3.95 16.68
N ALA A 3 -0.32 -4.44 17.24
CA ALA A 3 0.69 -3.59 17.88
C ALA A 3 1.36 -2.62 16.91
N ILE A 4 1.60 -3.04 15.66
CA ILE A 4 2.18 -2.18 14.63
C ILE A 4 1.18 -1.10 14.21
N LEU A 5 -0.09 -1.47 14.03
CA LEU A 5 -1.15 -0.52 13.68
C LEU A 5 -1.42 0.52 14.77
N ALA A 6 -1.14 0.18 16.05
CA ALA A 6 -1.25 1.11 17.17
C ALA A 6 -0.08 2.12 17.26
N GLU A 7 1.00 1.92 16.52
CA GLU A 7 2.11 2.87 16.50
C GLU A 7 1.67 4.22 15.89
N PRO A 8 1.96 5.39 16.51
CA PRO A 8 1.51 6.70 16.01
C PRO A 8 1.92 6.99 14.56
N GLY A 9 3.10 6.49 14.14
CA GLY A 9 3.59 6.63 12.77
C GLY A 9 2.81 5.81 11.74
N VAL A 10 2.03 4.82 12.18
CA VAL A 10 1.19 3.94 11.35
C VAL A 10 -0.27 4.31 11.48
N SER A 11 -0.79 4.41 12.72
CA SER A 11 -2.20 4.72 12.98
C SER A 11 -2.64 6.07 12.41
N ARG A 12 -1.71 7.02 12.29
CA ARG A 12 -1.94 8.30 11.61
C ARG A 12 -2.50 8.13 10.20
N TRP A 13 -2.04 7.12 9.46
CA TRP A 13 -2.40 6.88 8.06
C TRP A 13 -3.47 5.80 7.90
N TRP A 14 -3.40 4.76 8.73
CA TRP A 14 -4.28 3.58 8.62
C TRP A 14 -5.49 3.63 9.54
N GLY A 15 -5.49 4.55 10.53
CA GLY A 15 -6.55 4.60 11.53
C GLY A 15 -6.32 3.63 12.70
N GLU A 16 -7.34 3.50 13.55
CA GLU A 16 -7.29 2.63 14.73
C GLU A 16 -7.86 1.25 14.38
N PHE A 17 -7.10 0.22 14.71
CA PHE A 17 -7.48 -1.18 14.53
C PHE A 17 -7.38 -1.94 15.86
N ASP A 18 -8.46 -2.60 16.24
CA ASP A 18 -8.46 -3.66 17.23
C ASP A 18 -8.25 -5.04 16.58
N LEU A 19 -8.22 -6.11 17.39
CA LEU A 19 -7.99 -7.46 16.90
C LEU A 19 -9.13 -7.95 15.98
N GLU A 20 -10.37 -7.57 16.26
CA GLU A 20 -11.54 -7.96 15.48
C GLU A 20 -11.50 -7.31 14.10
N ARG A 21 -11.19 -6.02 14.04
CA ARG A 21 -11.05 -5.27 12.81
C ARG A 21 -9.86 -5.77 11.95
N VAL A 22 -8.71 -6.07 12.58
CA VAL A 22 -7.58 -6.69 11.88
C VAL A 22 -7.98 -8.00 11.22
N ARG A 23 -8.73 -8.87 11.93
CA ARG A 23 -9.20 -10.12 11.36
C ARG A 23 -10.18 -9.91 10.21
N ALA A 24 -11.15 -9.04 10.40
CA ALA A 24 -12.21 -8.81 9.43
C ALA A 24 -11.68 -8.15 8.15
N GLU A 25 -10.88 -7.11 8.29
CA GLU A 25 -10.47 -6.26 7.16
C GLU A 25 -9.12 -6.65 6.54
N LEU A 26 -8.15 -7.15 7.34
CA LEU A 26 -6.80 -7.43 6.83
C LEU A 26 -6.48 -8.92 6.63
N ILE A 27 -7.26 -9.82 7.23
CA ILE A 27 -6.98 -11.27 7.12
C ILE A 27 -8.07 -11.97 6.32
N VAL A 28 -9.34 -11.73 6.64
CA VAL A 28 -10.47 -12.30 5.92
C VAL A 28 -10.75 -11.50 4.65
N GLY A 29 -10.81 -10.18 4.76
CA GLY A 29 -10.94 -9.22 3.66
C GLY A 29 -12.06 -9.50 2.68
N ASP A 30 -11.99 -8.84 1.55
CA ASP A 30 -12.82 -9.08 0.37
C ASP A 30 -12.14 -10.13 -0.54
N PRO A 31 -12.86 -10.93 -1.32
CA PRO A 31 -12.28 -11.86 -2.31
C PRO A 31 -11.34 -11.20 -3.34
N GLU A 32 -11.47 -9.90 -3.59
CA GLU A 32 -10.60 -9.13 -4.48
C GLU A 32 -9.34 -8.60 -3.77
N GLU A 33 -9.24 -8.76 -2.45
CA GLU A 33 -8.09 -8.35 -1.65
C GLU A 33 -7.09 -9.51 -1.49
N LEU A 34 -5.83 -9.21 -1.78
CA LEU A 34 -4.70 -10.12 -1.60
C LEU A 34 -3.83 -9.61 -0.44
N PRO A 35 -3.96 -10.20 0.76
CA PRO A 35 -3.18 -9.79 1.93
C PRO A 35 -1.81 -10.47 1.95
N PHE A 36 -0.76 -9.70 2.27
CA PHE A 36 0.60 -10.18 2.49
C PHE A 36 1.16 -9.61 3.78
N VAL A 37 1.95 -10.37 4.49
CA VAL A 37 2.75 -9.88 5.62
C VAL A 37 4.18 -9.60 5.16
N ILE A 38 4.76 -8.53 5.69
CA ILE A 38 6.17 -8.21 5.49
C ILE A 38 6.93 -8.78 6.68
N GLU A 39 7.84 -9.70 6.41
CA GLU A 39 8.70 -10.33 7.41
C GLU A 39 10.16 -9.93 7.17
N ASN A 40 10.89 -9.65 8.24
CA ASN A 40 12.32 -9.46 8.22
C ASN A 40 12.96 -10.18 9.42
N ASP A 41 13.93 -11.03 9.16
CA ASP A 41 14.64 -11.82 10.17
C ASP A 41 13.72 -12.65 11.10
N GLY A 42 12.61 -13.18 10.55
CA GLY A 42 11.63 -14.00 11.28
C GLY A 42 10.61 -13.18 12.09
N GLU A 43 10.63 -11.85 11.98
CA GLU A 43 9.65 -10.98 12.61
C GLU A 43 8.72 -10.33 11.59
N VAL A 44 7.41 -10.31 11.88
CA VAL A 44 6.45 -9.54 11.10
C VAL A 44 6.65 -8.04 11.40
N ILE A 45 7.05 -7.30 10.38
CA ILE A 45 7.35 -5.87 10.47
C ILE A 45 6.35 -4.98 9.75
N GLY A 46 5.41 -5.54 9.00
CA GLY A 46 4.43 -4.77 8.26
C GLY A 46 3.45 -5.63 7.48
N TYR A 47 2.71 -4.97 6.64
CA TYR A 47 1.63 -5.54 5.84
C TYR A 47 1.58 -4.83 4.48
N VAL A 48 1.27 -5.60 3.44
CA VAL A 48 0.92 -5.10 2.11
C VAL A 48 -0.38 -5.74 1.73
N GLN A 49 -1.29 -5.00 1.14
CA GLN A 49 -2.42 -5.58 0.42
C GLN A 49 -2.44 -5.11 -1.02
N ALA A 50 -2.91 -5.96 -1.91
CA ALA A 50 -3.32 -5.58 -3.24
C ALA A 50 -4.83 -5.74 -3.35
N VAL A 51 -5.50 -4.78 -4.00
CA VAL A 51 -6.92 -4.85 -4.32
C VAL A 51 -7.04 -4.95 -5.82
N GLU A 52 -7.58 -6.07 -6.31
CA GLU A 52 -7.71 -6.34 -7.75
C GLU A 52 -9.05 -5.80 -8.28
N GLU A 53 -9.00 -4.99 -9.33
CA GLU A 53 -10.17 -4.72 -10.19
C GLU A 53 -10.24 -5.82 -11.24
N SER A 54 -11.26 -6.67 -11.13
CA SER A 54 -11.40 -7.89 -11.96
C SER A 54 -12.24 -7.68 -13.21
N GLU A 55 -12.92 -6.52 -13.35
CA GLU A 55 -13.67 -6.21 -14.59
C GLU A 55 -12.71 -6.16 -15.80
N PRO A 56 -12.93 -6.99 -16.84
CA PRO A 56 -11.96 -7.15 -17.93
C PRO A 56 -11.55 -5.85 -18.62
N ASP A 57 -12.48 -4.90 -18.76
CA ASP A 57 -12.23 -3.62 -19.44
C ASP A 57 -11.44 -2.62 -18.57
N PHE A 58 -11.37 -2.83 -17.26
CA PHE A 58 -10.73 -1.93 -16.29
C PHE A 58 -9.69 -2.63 -15.40
N ARG A 59 -9.32 -3.85 -15.77
CA ARG A 59 -8.45 -4.71 -14.97
C ARG A 59 -7.16 -4.03 -14.56
N SER A 60 -6.98 -3.88 -13.25
CA SER A 60 -5.82 -3.24 -12.62
C SER A 60 -5.69 -3.72 -11.18
N ALA A 61 -4.64 -3.33 -10.46
CA ALA A 61 -4.55 -3.56 -9.04
C ALA A 61 -4.04 -2.33 -8.29
N GLY A 62 -4.64 -2.04 -7.13
CA GLY A 62 -4.16 -1.06 -6.17
C GLY A 62 -3.26 -1.72 -5.13
N ILE A 63 -2.28 -1.00 -4.61
CA ILE A 63 -1.37 -1.48 -3.56
C ILE A 63 -1.37 -0.52 -2.38
N ASP A 64 -1.56 -1.06 -1.17
CA ASP A 64 -1.44 -0.33 0.09
C ASP A 64 -0.48 -1.06 1.03
N LEU A 65 0.28 -0.32 1.84
CA LEU A 65 1.15 -0.93 2.82
C LEU A 65 1.34 -0.09 4.08
N PHE A 66 1.71 -0.77 5.15
CA PHE A 66 2.34 -0.14 6.30
C PHE A 66 3.52 -0.95 6.82
N LEU A 67 4.45 -0.26 7.45
CA LEU A 67 5.59 -0.82 8.17
C LEU A 67 5.62 -0.26 9.58
N ARG A 68 6.04 -1.08 10.55
CA ARG A 68 6.39 -0.58 11.89
C ARG A 68 7.39 0.57 11.78
N THR A 69 7.30 1.50 12.70
CA THR A 69 8.06 2.76 12.66
C THR A 69 9.58 2.52 12.54
N GLU A 70 10.12 1.55 13.28
CA GLU A 70 11.55 1.21 13.28
C GLU A 70 12.05 0.61 11.97
N ALA A 71 11.16 0.00 11.18
CA ALA A 71 11.50 -0.58 9.87
C ALA A 71 11.45 0.44 8.74
N GLN A 72 10.84 1.61 8.99
CA GLN A 72 10.73 2.66 7.98
C GLN A 72 12.10 3.31 7.68
N GLY A 73 12.27 3.79 6.43
CA GLY A 73 13.51 4.47 6.01
C GLY A 73 14.70 3.55 5.74
N ARG A 74 14.52 2.23 5.80
CA ARG A 74 15.55 1.21 5.58
C ARG A 74 15.47 0.52 4.21
N GLY A 75 14.60 0.98 3.33
CA GLY A 75 14.37 0.37 2.01
C GLY A 75 13.35 -0.77 2.00
N LEU A 76 12.92 -1.28 3.16
CA LEU A 76 12.05 -2.46 3.26
C LEU A 76 10.65 -2.25 2.66
N GLY A 77 10.11 -1.03 2.69
CA GLY A 77 8.83 -0.72 2.05
C GLY A 77 8.89 -0.81 0.53
N PRO A 78 9.81 -0.10 -0.13
CA PRO A 78 10.05 -0.27 -1.56
C PRO A 78 10.30 -1.70 -1.99
N ASP A 79 11.09 -2.48 -1.23
CA ASP A 79 11.36 -3.89 -1.52
C ASP A 79 10.07 -4.73 -1.47
N ALA A 80 9.22 -4.50 -0.47
CA ALA A 80 7.94 -5.19 -0.35
C ALA A 80 7.00 -4.85 -1.52
N ILE A 81 6.91 -3.55 -1.89
CA ILE A 81 6.11 -3.12 -3.05
C ILE A 81 6.67 -3.72 -4.33
N LEU A 82 7.99 -3.74 -4.53
CA LEU A 82 8.61 -4.35 -5.70
C LEU A 82 8.23 -5.83 -5.83
N ALA A 83 8.28 -6.58 -4.73
CA ALA A 83 7.93 -8.01 -4.73
C ALA A 83 6.46 -8.23 -5.08
N VAL A 84 5.53 -7.45 -4.47
CA VAL A 84 4.10 -7.55 -4.75
C VAL A 84 3.77 -7.07 -6.16
N ALA A 85 4.37 -5.96 -6.62
CA ALA A 85 4.19 -5.45 -7.98
C ALA A 85 4.66 -6.47 -9.04
N ALA A 86 5.83 -7.10 -8.83
CA ALA A 86 6.31 -8.16 -9.72
C ALA A 86 5.33 -9.35 -9.75
N TYR A 87 4.84 -9.79 -8.60
CA TYR A 87 3.82 -10.85 -8.52
C TYR A 87 2.53 -10.49 -9.26
N LEU A 88 2.03 -9.27 -9.07
CA LEU A 88 0.80 -8.81 -9.74
C LEU A 88 0.96 -8.72 -11.26
N ILE A 89 2.13 -8.34 -11.74
CA ILE A 89 2.42 -8.22 -13.18
C ILE A 89 2.70 -9.61 -13.79
N ASP A 90 3.66 -10.35 -13.21
CA ASP A 90 4.23 -11.55 -13.83
C ASP A 90 3.31 -12.77 -13.65
N GLU A 91 2.68 -12.91 -12.47
CA GLU A 91 1.86 -14.08 -12.13
C GLU A 91 0.35 -13.82 -12.25
N ARG A 92 -0.09 -12.60 -11.88
CA ARG A 92 -1.52 -12.23 -11.95
C ARG A 92 -1.89 -11.58 -13.28
N GLY A 93 -0.91 -11.12 -14.08
CA GLY A 93 -1.09 -10.56 -15.42
C GLY A 93 -1.74 -9.17 -15.43
N HIS A 94 -1.55 -8.36 -14.38
CA HIS A 94 -1.99 -6.97 -14.39
C HIS A 94 -1.08 -6.12 -15.24
N HIS A 95 -1.66 -5.32 -16.13
CA HIS A 95 -0.91 -4.40 -17.00
C HIS A 95 -0.68 -3.04 -16.34
N ARG A 96 -1.46 -2.71 -15.30
CA ARG A 96 -1.42 -1.42 -14.60
C ARG A 96 -1.61 -1.61 -13.11
N LEU A 97 -0.75 -0.97 -12.32
CA LEU A 97 -0.85 -0.91 -10.86
C LEU A 97 -1.05 0.53 -10.41
N THR A 98 -1.72 0.72 -9.27
CA THR A 98 -1.94 2.04 -8.67
C THR A 98 -1.51 2.06 -7.20
N ILE A 99 -1.14 3.24 -6.72
CA ILE A 99 -0.87 3.52 -5.32
C ILE A 99 -1.22 4.99 -5.05
N ASP A 100 -1.70 5.31 -3.85
CA ASP A 100 -2.24 6.65 -3.56
C ASP A 100 -1.76 7.23 -2.22
N PRO A 101 -0.46 7.45 -2.04
CA PRO A 101 0.06 8.05 -0.83
C PRO A 101 -0.57 9.42 -0.56
N ALA A 102 -0.78 9.76 0.71
CA ALA A 102 -1.15 11.12 1.08
C ALA A 102 -0.11 12.12 0.55
N THR A 103 -0.57 13.29 0.09
CA THR A 103 0.30 14.28 -0.58
C THR A 103 1.43 14.81 0.31
N ASP A 104 1.25 14.82 1.63
CA ASP A 104 2.26 15.23 2.60
C ASP A 104 3.22 14.09 2.98
N ASN A 105 2.96 12.84 2.55
CA ASN A 105 3.90 11.73 2.69
C ASN A 105 4.93 11.73 1.56
N VAL A 106 5.72 12.82 1.49
CA VAL A 106 6.72 13.05 0.41
C VAL A 106 7.75 11.92 0.31
N ARG A 107 8.00 11.23 1.43
CA ARG A 107 8.93 10.10 1.48
C ARG A 107 8.38 8.89 0.73
N ALA A 108 7.10 8.57 0.92
CA ALA A 108 6.44 7.49 0.19
C ALA A 108 6.37 7.81 -1.31
N VAL A 109 5.95 9.02 -1.68
CA VAL A 109 5.92 9.48 -3.08
C VAL A 109 7.29 9.30 -3.75
N ALA A 110 8.37 9.76 -3.09
CA ALA A 110 9.73 9.62 -3.64
C ALA A 110 10.19 8.15 -3.74
N ALA A 111 9.76 7.30 -2.80
CA ALA A 111 10.08 5.87 -2.83
C ALA A 111 9.37 5.15 -3.98
N TYR A 112 8.09 5.43 -4.21
CA TYR A 112 7.31 4.83 -5.28
C TYR A 112 7.77 5.30 -6.66
N ALA A 113 8.14 6.57 -6.80
CA ALA A 113 8.72 7.10 -8.04
C ALA A 113 10.00 6.34 -8.47
N LYS A 114 10.82 5.88 -7.51
CA LYS A 114 12.01 5.07 -7.80
C LYS A 114 11.69 3.67 -8.35
N LEU A 115 10.51 3.14 -8.05
CA LEU A 115 10.03 1.86 -8.56
C LEU A 115 9.37 1.98 -9.96
N GLY A 116 9.22 3.21 -10.47
CA GLY A 116 8.62 3.49 -11.76
C GLY A 116 7.21 4.10 -11.69
N PHE A 117 6.61 4.20 -10.50
CA PHE A 117 5.29 4.84 -10.39
C PHE A 117 5.36 6.32 -10.78
N ARG A 118 4.37 6.76 -11.56
CA ARG A 118 4.26 8.14 -12.05
C ARG A 118 3.03 8.83 -11.50
N PRO A 119 3.10 10.14 -11.19
CA PRO A 119 1.94 10.90 -10.77
C PRO A 119 0.86 10.94 -11.86
N VAL A 120 -0.38 10.59 -11.49
CA VAL A 120 -1.58 10.75 -12.33
C VAL A 120 -2.30 12.05 -11.98
N GLY A 121 -2.51 12.31 -10.69
CA GLY A 121 -3.20 13.50 -10.23
C GLY A 121 -3.53 13.50 -8.74
N ILE A 122 -3.93 14.65 -8.24
CA ILE A 122 -4.31 14.82 -6.84
C ILE A 122 -5.79 14.49 -6.66
N MET A 123 -6.08 13.57 -5.76
CA MET A 123 -7.40 13.25 -5.25
C MET A 123 -7.69 14.11 -4.03
N ARG A 124 -8.50 15.16 -4.22
CA ARG A 124 -8.78 16.13 -3.15
C ARG A 124 -9.71 15.54 -2.11
N ARG A 125 -9.40 15.74 -0.81
CA ARG A 125 -10.19 15.25 0.33
C ARG A 125 -10.51 13.77 0.23
N TYR A 126 -9.52 12.99 -0.11
CA TYR A 126 -9.65 11.57 -0.42
C TYR A 126 -9.78 10.72 0.84
N GLN A 127 -8.91 10.94 1.82
CA GLN A 127 -8.84 10.13 3.03
C GLN A 127 -9.22 10.95 4.27
N ARG A 128 -10.10 10.41 5.10
CA ARG A 128 -10.41 10.98 6.41
C ARG A 128 -9.38 10.51 7.43
N MET A 129 -8.64 11.45 7.99
CA MET A 129 -7.61 11.19 8.99
C MET A 129 -8.22 10.98 10.39
N THR A 130 -7.43 10.42 11.32
CA THR A 130 -7.87 10.11 12.68
C THR A 130 -8.31 11.33 13.50
N ASP A 131 -7.76 12.51 13.21
CA ASP A 131 -8.18 13.79 13.80
C ASP A 131 -9.43 14.40 13.16
N GLY A 132 -10.00 13.72 12.15
CA GLY A 132 -11.25 14.08 11.48
C GLY A 132 -11.10 14.99 10.27
N HIS A 133 -9.90 15.53 9.96
CA HIS A 133 -9.72 16.29 8.73
C HIS A 133 -9.64 15.37 7.50
N TRP A 134 -9.90 15.91 6.32
CA TRP A 134 -9.77 15.23 5.05
C TRP A 134 -8.44 15.58 4.40
N ALA A 135 -7.58 14.57 4.17
CA ALA A 135 -6.31 14.71 3.48
C ALA A 135 -6.45 14.45 1.98
N ASP A 136 -5.61 15.13 1.21
CA ASP A 136 -5.46 14.86 -0.21
C ASP A 136 -4.47 13.69 -0.42
N ALA A 137 -4.71 12.89 -1.45
CA ALA A 137 -3.79 11.84 -1.87
C ALA A 137 -3.27 12.10 -3.28
N LEU A 138 -2.07 11.63 -3.58
CA LEU A 138 -1.51 11.63 -4.92
C LEU A 138 -1.74 10.25 -5.55
N LEU A 139 -2.66 10.15 -6.49
CA LEU A 139 -2.76 8.94 -7.30
C LEU A 139 -1.52 8.81 -8.17
N MET A 140 -0.84 7.68 -8.05
CA MET A 140 0.29 7.30 -8.90
C MET A 140 -0.04 5.98 -9.58
N ASP A 141 0.44 5.78 -10.80
CA ASP A 141 0.32 4.50 -11.49
C ASP A 141 1.65 4.02 -12.07
N LEU A 142 1.65 2.73 -12.40
CA LEU A 142 2.77 2.02 -12.99
C LEU A 142 2.23 1.08 -14.07
N LEU A 143 2.71 1.19 -15.29
CA LEU A 143 2.49 0.17 -16.30
C LEU A 143 3.51 -0.97 -16.12
N GLY A 144 3.11 -2.22 -16.41
CA GLY A 144 3.93 -3.39 -16.10
C GLY A 144 5.36 -3.33 -16.65
N GLU A 145 5.54 -2.78 -17.85
CA GLU A 145 6.84 -2.58 -18.50
C GLU A 145 7.69 -1.45 -17.88
N GLU A 146 7.12 -0.62 -17.02
CA GLU A 146 7.82 0.49 -16.36
C GLU A 146 8.42 0.11 -14.99
N LEU A 147 8.12 -1.11 -14.48
CA LEU A 147 8.61 -1.56 -13.18
C LEU A 147 10.14 -1.61 -13.15
N VAL A 148 10.74 -0.80 -12.30
CA VAL A 148 12.19 -0.79 -12.05
C VAL A 148 12.53 -1.90 -11.07
N ARG A 149 13.23 -2.94 -11.57
CA ARG A 149 13.63 -4.15 -10.81
C ARG A 149 15.06 -4.03 -10.28
#